data_7610b1f3a214a09484eb394f809b44ce
#
_entry.id   7610b1f3a214a09484eb394f809b44ce
#
_cell.length_a   1.000
_cell.length_b   1.000
_cell.length_c   1.000
_cell.angle_alpha   90.00
_cell.angle_beta   90.00
_cell.angle_gamma   90.00
#
_symmetry.space_group_name_H-M   'P 1'
#
loop_
_entity.id
_entity.type
_entity.pdbx_description
1 polymer ?
#
loop_
_entity_poly.entity_id
_entity_poly.type
_entity_poly.pdbx_seq_one_letter_code
_entity_poly.pdbx_strand_id
1 'polypeptide(L)'
;NSMLNARFAELTQQADPPISIGASGKGAMVRTKGMYQLFAGVAPSGIERGLDTLFSEAARVAQFGFTQTELDRTKVNMLRGIQRVYDDRANRSSSVFVNEYTRVYLEGEPFPGLEYEFELVQRFLPEITLSEVNAIGRDWIKDSNRVVLVSAPEIEDVVIPSEVELLAVIDAAGDKELTAYEDTVAGSELLPVTPAPGSIIAVSTVDEVGVTEWTLSNGARVILKPTDLRDDEIIFGAFSPGGTSLATIENYIPASTASAVMNISGLGEFNLIDLDKIMAGKAAWVSSSITEFSEGLSGQASPK
;
A
#
# COMPACT_ATOMS: atom_id res chain seq x y z
N ASN A 1 -1.27 8.46 10.55
CA ASN A 1 -2.23 7.64 9.79
C ASN A 1 -1.54 6.46 9.10
N SER A 2 -0.49 6.67 8.29
CA SER A 2 0.13 5.62 7.46
C SER A 2 0.58 4.39 8.25
N MET A 3 1.20 4.56 9.41
CA MET A 3 1.63 3.45 10.27
C MET A 3 0.45 2.65 10.82
N LEU A 4 -0.61 3.32 11.29
CA LEU A 4 -1.81 2.62 11.77
C LEU A 4 -2.54 1.90 10.62
N ASN A 5 -2.59 2.52 9.44
CA ASN A 5 -3.16 1.89 8.25
C ASN A 5 -2.37 0.65 7.81
N ALA A 6 -1.04 0.66 7.96
CA ALA A 6 -0.22 -0.53 7.74
C ALA A 6 -0.58 -1.68 8.70
N ARG A 7 -0.77 -1.39 10.00
CA ARG A 7 -1.24 -2.40 10.96
C ARG A 7 -2.63 -2.93 10.61
N PHE A 8 -3.56 -2.07 10.18
CA PHE A 8 -4.86 -2.55 9.71
C PHE A 8 -4.74 -3.43 8.47
N ALA A 9 -3.87 -3.09 7.53
CA ALA A 9 -3.61 -3.93 6.36
C ALA A 9 -3.09 -5.32 6.76
N GLU A 10 -2.22 -5.42 7.75
CA GLU A 10 -1.75 -6.70 8.29
C GLU A 10 -2.91 -7.55 8.85
N LEU A 11 -3.84 -6.93 9.55
CA LEU A 11 -5.01 -7.63 10.11
C LEU A 11 -5.95 -8.17 9.04
N THR A 12 -6.05 -7.49 7.88
CA THR A 12 -6.88 -7.97 6.75
C THR A 12 -6.32 -9.19 6.05
N GLN A 13 -5.04 -9.50 6.25
CA GLN A 13 -4.33 -10.61 5.59
C GLN A 13 -4.30 -11.89 6.45
N GLN A 14 -4.86 -11.88 7.64
CA GLN A 14 -4.93 -13.06 8.49
C GLN A 14 -5.86 -14.14 7.88
N ALA A 15 -5.65 -15.40 8.25
CA ALA A 15 -6.48 -16.50 7.76
C ALA A 15 -7.97 -16.34 8.11
N ASP A 16 -8.26 -15.74 9.28
CA ASP A 16 -9.60 -15.32 9.72
C ASP A 16 -9.54 -13.84 10.08
N PRO A 17 -9.63 -12.94 9.08
CA PRO A 17 -9.43 -11.53 9.33
C PRO A 17 -10.58 -10.92 10.13
N PRO A 18 -10.29 -10.12 11.16
CA PRO A 18 -11.34 -9.45 11.94
C PRO A 18 -12.03 -8.32 11.17
N ILE A 19 -11.35 -7.79 10.17
CA ILE A 19 -11.81 -6.71 9.28
C ILE A 19 -11.44 -7.04 7.85
N SER A 20 -12.27 -6.68 6.89
CA SER A 20 -11.97 -6.82 5.45
C SER A 20 -11.23 -5.61 4.87
N ILE A 21 -11.39 -4.47 5.51
CA ILE A 21 -10.66 -3.23 5.24
C ILE A 21 -10.56 -2.42 6.53
N GLY A 22 -9.45 -1.76 6.76
CA GLY A 22 -9.26 -0.85 7.87
C GLY A 22 -8.54 0.42 7.42
N ALA A 23 -8.95 1.56 7.96
CA ALA A 23 -8.34 2.84 7.64
C ALA A 23 -8.39 3.80 8.83
N SER A 24 -7.40 4.67 8.91
CA SER A 24 -7.40 5.83 9.78
C SER A 24 -7.11 7.09 8.97
N GLY A 25 -7.72 8.20 9.34
CA GLY A 25 -7.50 9.45 8.63
C GLY A 25 -7.81 10.68 9.47
N LYS A 26 -7.06 11.76 9.22
CA LYS A 26 -7.39 13.09 9.72
C LYS A 26 -7.77 13.96 8.52
N GLY A 27 -8.90 14.61 8.61
CA GLY A 27 -9.40 15.49 7.55
C GLY A 27 -10.36 16.54 8.08
N ALA A 28 -10.78 17.43 7.19
CA ALA A 28 -11.85 18.37 7.45
C ALA A 28 -13.21 17.66 7.29
N MET A 29 -14.03 17.66 8.32
CA MET A 29 -15.42 17.22 8.21
C MET A 29 -16.27 18.31 7.56
N VAL A 30 -16.08 19.54 8.02
CA VAL A 30 -16.60 20.78 7.44
C VAL A 30 -15.50 21.82 7.51
N ARG A 31 -15.62 22.92 6.79
CA ARG A 31 -14.57 23.95 6.66
C ARG A 31 -13.83 24.32 7.96
N THR A 32 -14.55 24.37 9.08
CA THR A 32 -14.02 24.85 10.37
C THR A 32 -13.80 23.75 11.39
N LYS A 33 -14.08 22.50 11.07
CA LYS A 33 -13.99 21.36 12.00
C LYS A 33 -13.20 20.21 11.38
N GLY A 34 -12.10 19.89 12.03
CA GLY A 34 -11.33 18.69 11.73
C GLY A 34 -11.91 17.47 12.45
N MET A 35 -11.70 16.32 11.83
CA MET A 35 -12.10 15.02 12.37
C MET A 35 -10.92 14.05 12.22
N TYR A 36 -10.69 13.25 13.25
CA TYR A 36 -9.91 12.03 13.15
C TYR A 36 -10.87 10.84 13.13
N GLN A 37 -10.71 9.96 12.17
CA GLN A 37 -11.60 8.81 12.02
C GLN A 37 -10.83 7.50 11.94
N LEU A 38 -11.44 6.47 12.48
CA LEU A 38 -11.12 5.07 12.26
C LEU A 38 -12.29 4.44 11.51
N PHE A 39 -11.99 3.60 10.54
CA PHE A 39 -12.99 2.92 9.72
C PHE A 39 -12.61 1.45 9.58
N ALA A 40 -13.61 0.56 9.65
CA ALA A 40 -13.47 -0.83 9.27
C ALA A 40 -14.66 -1.32 8.44
N GLY A 41 -14.38 -2.07 7.39
CA GLY A 41 -15.36 -2.94 6.75
C GLY A 41 -15.29 -4.33 7.39
N VAL A 42 -16.44 -4.93 7.64
CA VAL A 42 -16.55 -6.21 8.34
C VAL A 42 -17.48 -7.17 7.59
N ALA A 43 -17.33 -8.47 7.85
CA ALA A 43 -18.35 -9.44 7.45
C ALA A 43 -19.68 -9.16 8.17
N PRO A 44 -20.83 -9.58 7.64
CA PRO A 44 -22.14 -9.29 8.23
C PRO A 44 -22.29 -9.63 9.72
N SER A 45 -21.65 -10.69 10.20
CA SER A 45 -21.64 -11.11 11.60
C SER A 45 -20.44 -10.57 12.40
N GLY A 46 -19.62 -9.69 11.81
CA GLY A 46 -18.33 -9.26 12.39
C GLY A 46 -18.34 -7.86 12.99
N ILE A 47 -19.50 -7.23 13.23
CA ILE A 47 -19.60 -5.84 13.68
C ILE A 47 -18.85 -5.62 15.00
N GLU A 48 -19.13 -6.41 16.03
CA GLU A 48 -18.48 -6.30 17.33
C GLU A 48 -16.98 -6.58 17.25
N ARG A 49 -16.60 -7.61 16.50
CA ARG A 49 -15.19 -7.98 16.30
C ARG A 49 -14.41 -6.89 15.58
N GLY A 50 -15.00 -6.27 14.56
CA GLY A 50 -14.37 -5.16 13.84
C GLY A 50 -14.26 -3.90 14.70
N LEU A 51 -15.27 -3.59 15.47
CA LEU A 51 -15.24 -2.49 16.43
C LEU A 51 -14.17 -2.70 17.49
N ASP A 52 -14.12 -3.88 18.10
CA ASP A 52 -13.10 -4.30 19.03
C ASP A 52 -11.69 -4.16 18.43
N THR A 53 -11.50 -4.58 17.20
CA THR A 53 -10.22 -4.47 16.48
C THR A 53 -9.77 -3.01 16.33
N LEU A 54 -10.67 -2.10 15.89
CA LEU A 54 -10.34 -0.68 15.75
C LEU A 54 -9.93 -0.08 17.11
N PHE A 55 -10.69 -0.35 18.16
CA PHE A 55 -10.40 0.20 19.48
C PHE A 55 -9.18 -0.44 20.14
N SER A 56 -8.96 -1.75 19.96
CA SER A 56 -7.76 -2.43 20.45
C SER A 56 -6.48 -1.88 19.80
N GLU A 57 -6.47 -1.63 18.48
CA GLU A 57 -5.32 -1.00 17.83
C GLU A 57 -5.13 0.46 18.23
N ALA A 58 -6.22 1.20 18.41
CA ALA A 58 -6.15 2.55 18.97
C ALA A 58 -5.55 2.56 20.38
N ALA A 59 -6.01 1.67 21.26
CA ALA A 59 -5.47 1.50 22.61
C ALA A 59 -4.00 1.05 22.59
N ARG A 60 -3.62 0.14 21.68
CA ARG A 60 -2.22 -0.28 21.48
C ARG A 60 -1.32 0.91 21.13
N VAL A 61 -1.75 1.79 20.23
CA VAL A 61 -1.01 3.02 19.88
C VAL A 61 -0.94 3.95 21.09
N ALA A 62 -2.01 4.10 21.86
CA ALA A 62 -2.01 4.95 23.05
C ALA A 62 -1.06 4.43 24.14
N GLN A 63 -1.00 3.11 24.36
CA GLN A 63 -0.17 2.46 25.39
C GLN A 63 1.30 2.37 24.99
N PHE A 64 1.59 1.85 23.81
CA PHE A 64 2.94 1.48 23.38
C PHE A 64 3.50 2.39 22.29
N GLY A 65 2.64 3.12 21.56
CA GLY A 65 3.03 3.93 20.41
C GLY A 65 3.34 3.08 19.16
N PHE A 66 4.03 3.72 18.23
CA PHE A 66 4.63 3.10 17.06
C PHE A 66 6.09 2.75 17.32
N THR A 67 6.66 1.88 16.50
CA THR A 67 8.07 1.49 16.54
C THR A 67 8.95 2.37 15.66
N GLN A 68 10.26 2.34 15.88
CA GLN A 68 11.20 3.08 15.04
C GLN A 68 11.19 2.56 13.60
N THR A 69 11.05 1.26 13.40
CA THR A 69 11.01 0.64 12.07
C THR A 69 9.77 1.04 11.27
N GLU A 70 8.60 1.20 11.91
CA GLU A 70 7.41 1.75 11.26
C GLU A 70 7.61 3.21 10.82
N LEU A 71 8.24 4.02 11.68
CA LEU A 71 8.55 5.42 11.35
C LEU A 71 9.55 5.50 10.20
N ASP A 72 10.62 4.72 10.23
CA ASP A 72 11.66 4.73 9.20
C ASP A 72 11.10 4.32 7.83
N ARG A 73 10.29 3.26 7.77
CA ARG A 73 9.57 2.88 6.54
C ARG A 73 8.65 3.98 6.04
N THR A 74 7.91 4.60 6.95
CA THR A 74 7.00 5.71 6.58
C THR A 74 7.78 6.88 6.00
N LYS A 75 8.91 7.27 6.59
CA LYS A 75 9.78 8.34 6.08
C LYS A 75 10.31 8.02 4.70
N VAL A 76 10.81 6.80 4.50
CA VAL A 76 11.35 6.37 3.20
C VAL A 76 10.26 6.39 2.13
N ASN A 77 9.06 5.89 2.43
CA ASN A 77 7.92 5.92 1.51
C ASN A 77 7.47 7.35 1.18
N MET A 78 7.41 8.24 2.16
CA MET A 78 7.07 9.66 1.96
C MET A 78 8.10 10.37 1.09
N LEU A 79 9.40 10.17 1.39
CA LEU A 79 10.48 10.75 0.61
C LEU A 79 10.43 10.24 -0.84
N ARG A 80 10.23 8.95 -1.03
CA ARG A 80 10.11 8.37 -2.36
C ARG A 80 8.89 8.90 -3.11
N GLY A 81 7.76 9.06 -2.42
CA GLY A 81 6.54 9.64 -2.99
C GLY A 81 6.74 11.06 -3.51
N ILE A 82 7.29 11.94 -2.70
CA ILE A 82 7.54 13.34 -3.13
C ILE A 82 8.63 13.45 -4.19
N GLN A 83 9.67 12.60 -4.12
CA GLN A 83 10.72 12.54 -5.14
C GLN A 83 10.12 12.21 -6.52
N ARG A 84 9.25 11.21 -6.57
CA ARG A 84 8.58 10.81 -7.82
C ARG A 84 7.72 11.95 -8.40
N VAL A 85 6.97 12.65 -7.55
CA VAL A 85 6.17 13.81 -7.98
C VAL A 85 7.07 14.94 -8.49
N TYR A 86 8.22 15.15 -7.84
CA TYR A 86 9.19 16.17 -8.25
C TYR A 86 9.88 15.81 -9.57
N ASP A 87 10.31 14.57 -9.74
CA ASP A 87 10.97 14.10 -10.97
C ASP A 87 10.02 14.23 -12.19
N ASP A 88 8.73 13.91 -12.01
CA ASP A 88 7.70 14.01 -13.08
C ASP A 88 6.95 15.37 -13.14
N ARG A 89 7.51 16.41 -12.52
CA ARG A 89 6.80 17.72 -12.39
C ARG A 89 6.47 18.41 -13.70
N ALA A 90 7.27 18.16 -14.75
CA ALA A 90 7.01 18.73 -16.08
C ALA A 90 5.78 18.10 -16.76
N ASN A 91 5.41 16.88 -16.38
CA ASN A 91 4.32 16.09 -16.97
C ASN A 91 3.04 16.11 -16.12
N ARG A 92 2.95 17.00 -15.10
CA ARG A 92 1.77 17.11 -14.24
C ARG A 92 0.50 17.46 -15.03
N SER A 93 -0.57 16.72 -14.78
CA SER A 93 -1.86 16.97 -15.43
C SER A 93 -2.51 18.27 -14.93
N SER A 94 -3.32 18.92 -15.80
CA SER A 94 -4.06 20.12 -15.42
C SER A 94 -5.00 19.92 -14.22
N SER A 95 -5.53 18.72 -14.02
CA SER A 95 -6.39 18.39 -12.87
C SER A 95 -5.68 18.52 -11.53
N VAL A 96 -4.39 18.21 -11.47
CA VAL A 96 -3.59 18.40 -10.25
C VAL A 96 -3.53 19.88 -9.88
N PHE A 97 -3.24 20.75 -10.85
CA PHE A 97 -3.21 22.20 -10.62
C PHE A 97 -4.57 22.76 -10.23
N VAL A 98 -5.65 22.31 -10.87
CA VAL A 98 -7.01 22.75 -10.53
C VAL A 98 -7.35 22.40 -9.09
N ASN A 99 -7.05 21.18 -8.63
CA ASN A 99 -7.29 20.75 -7.27
C ASN A 99 -6.46 21.57 -6.26
N GLU A 100 -5.21 21.83 -6.58
CA GLU A 100 -4.30 22.62 -5.77
C GLU A 100 -4.79 24.08 -5.62
N TYR A 101 -5.10 24.76 -6.73
CA TYR A 101 -5.62 26.13 -6.72
C TYR A 101 -6.98 26.23 -6.02
N THR A 102 -7.82 25.19 -6.13
CA THR A 102 -9.11 25.15 -5.43
C THR A 102 -8.90 25.11 -3.91
N ARG A 103 -7.98 24.30 -3.40
CA ARG A 103 -7.64 24.26 -1.96
C ARG A 103 -7.04 25.58 -1.50
N VAL A 104 -6.08 26.13 -2.24
CA VAL A 104 -5.51 27.45 -1.95
C VAL A 104 -6.60 28.51 -1.81
N TYR A 105 -7.53 28.55 -2.74
CA TYR A 105 -8.61 29.54 -2.72
C TYR A 105 -9.63 29.31 -1.62
N LEU A 106 -10.06 28.05 -1.40
CA LEU A 106 -11.12 27.74 -0.46
C LEU A 106 -10.63 27.65 0.99
N GLU A 107 -9.41 27.18 1.21
CA GLU A 107 -8.88 26.84 2.52
C GLU A 107 -7.77 27.78 2.98
N GLY A 108 -7.26 28.64 2.07
CA GLY A 108 -6.17 29.57 2.37
C GLY A 108 -4.82 28.87 2.56
N GLU A 109 -4.63 27.69 1.97
CA GLU A 109 -3.36 26.98 2.02
C GLU A 109 -2.23 27.82 1.41
N PRO A 110 -1.01 27.77 1.96
CA PRO A 110 0.16 28.30 1.28
C PRO A 110 0.40 27.62 -0.07
N PHE A 111 0.87 28.36 -1.04
CA PHE A 111 1.24 27.85 -2.37
C PHE A 111 2.71 28.13 -2.67
N PRO A 112 3.64 27.40 -2.04
CA PRO A 112 5.08 27.66 -2.20
C PRO A 112 5.66 27.11 -3.51
N GLY A 113 4.94 26.22 -4.18
CA GLY A 113 5.42 25.47 -5.33
C GLY A 113 6.13 24.17 -4.96
N LEU A 114 6.07 23.20 -5.88
CA LEU A 114 6.54 21.83 -5.64
C LEU A 114 8.05 21.74 -5.35
N GLU A 115 8.86 22.58 -5.98
CA GLU A 115 10.31 22.65 -5.76
C GLU A 115 10.60 22.95 -4.28
N TYR A 116 9.95 23.95 -3.73
CA TYR A 116 10.13 24.33 -2.34
C TYR A 116 9.52 23.30 -1.37
N GLU A 117 8.37 22.73 -1.71
CA GLU A 117 7.78 21.64 -0.92
C GLU A 117 8.72 20.44 -0.85
N PHE A 118 9.37 20.08 -1.94
CA PHE A 118 10.35 19.02 -1.98
C PHE A 118 11.57 19.32 -1.09
N GLU A 119 12.11 20.53 -1.14
CA GLU A 119 13.20 20.98 -0.26
C GLU A 119 12.79 20.92 1.22
N LEU A 120 11.56 21.34 1.57
CA LEU A 120 11.05 21.27 2.93
C LEU A 120 10.94 19.82 3.42
N VAL A 121 10.42 18.92 2.58
CA VAL A 121 10.31 17.48 2.93
C VAL A 121 11.70 16.89 3.14
N GLN A 122 12.65 17.13 2.23
CA GLN A 122 14.02 16.64 2.39
C GLN A 122 14.68 17.13 3.67
N ARG A 123 14.43 18.37 4.06
CA ARG A 123 15.01 18.98 5.24
C ARG A 123 14.37 18.48 6.54
N PHE A 124 13.04 18.50 6.63
CA PHE A 124 12.35 18.30 7.90
C PHE A 124 11.93 16.84 8.16
N LEU A 125 11.70 16.05 7.11
CA LEU A 125 11.27 14.67 7.30
C LEU A 125 12.27 13.83 8.11
N PRO A 126 13.59 13.92 7.91
CA PRO A 126 14.56 13.21 8.74
C PRO A 126 14.54 13.62 10.22
N GLU A 127 14.21 14.89 10.51
CA GLU A 127 14.20 15.46 11.86
C GLU A 127 13.01 14.97 12.71
N ILE A 128 11.94 14.49 12.10
CA ILE A 128 10.76 13.97 12.81
C ILE A 128 11.15 12.77 13.67
N THR A 129 10.88 12.86 14.95
CA THR A 129 11.22 11.83 15.93
C THR A 129 10.06 10.89 16.24
N LEU A 130 10.36 9.68 16.70
CA LEU A 130 9.35 8.73 17.16
C LEU A 130 8.55 9.28 18.34
N SER A 131 9.20 10.05 19.23
CA SER A 131 8.55 10.68 20.38
C SER A 131 7.46 11.67 19.97
N GLU A 132 7.73 12.52 18.97
CA GLU A 132 6.74 13.47 18.44
C GLU A 132 5.55 12.75 17.80
N VAL A 133 5.81 11.73 17.00
CA VAL A 133 4.76 10.94 16.35
C VAL A 133 3.89 10.22 17.38
N ASN A 134 4.48 9.61 18.40
CA ASN A 134 3.78 8.94 19.47
C ASN A 134 2.97 9.91 20.36
N ALA A 135 3.44 11.13 20.54
CA ALA A 135 2.69 12.18 21.24
C ALA A 135 1.40 12.54 20.45
N ILE A 136 1.52 12.72 19.11
CA ILE A 136 0.38 12.99 18.24
C ILE A 136 -0.61 11.82 18.26
N GLY A 137 -0.13 10.56 18.18
CA GLY A 137 -0.98 9.37 18.22
C GLY A 137 -1.85 9.31 19.47
N ARG A 138 -1.27 9.60 20.63
CA ARG A 138 -2.01 9.68 21.91
C ARG A 138 -2.99 10.86 21.95
N ASP A 139 -2.66 12.00 21.35
CA ASP A 139 -3.53 13.18 21.36
C ASP A 139 -4.76 13.04 20.46
N TRP A 140 -4.67 12.27 19.38
CA TRP A 140 -5.79 12.09 18.44
C TRP A 140 -6.77 11.01 18.85
N ILE A 141 -6.35 10.02 19.64
CA ILE A 141 -7.17 8.92 20.10
C ILE A 141 -7.69 9.26 21.51
N LYS A 142 -8.89 9.83 21.60
CA LYS A 142 -9.48 10.31 22.84
C LYS A 142 -10.81 9.60 23.14
N ASP A 143 -11.14 9.49 24.43
CA ASP A 143 -12.40 8.93 24.88
C ASP A 143 -13.55 9.92 24.85
N SER A 144 -13.26 11.21 24.68
CA SER A 144 -14.26 12.28 24.64
C SER A 144 -14.43 12.84 23.22
N ASN A 145 -15.60 13.44 22.97
CA ASN A 145 -15.96 14.04 21.68
C ASN A 145 -15.88 13.03 20.52
N ARG A 146 -16.41 11.84 20.75
CA ARG A 146 -16.37 10.68 19.86
C ARG A 146 -17.78 10.30 19.43
N VAL A 147 -17.94 9.93 18.17
CA VAL A 147 -19.15 9.36 17.60
C VAL A 147 -18.79 8.01 16.98
N VAL A 148 -19.58 7.00 17.27
CA VAL A 148 -19.49 5.69 16.65
C VAL A 148 -20.69 5.53 15.73
N LEU A 149 -20.45 5.18 14.48
CA LEU A 149 -21.47 4.92 13.48
C LEU A 149 -21.31 3.49 12.97
N VAL A 150 -22.37 2.72 13.06
CA VAL A 150 -22.48 1.40 12.45
C VAL A 150 -23.50 1.49 11.31
N SER A 151 -23.12 1.00 10.14
CA SER A 151 -23.99 0.90 8.97
C SER A 151 -23.93 -0.52 8.43
N ALA A 152 -25.07 -1.15 8.30
CA ALA A 152 -25.21 -2.50 7.79
C ALA A 152 -26.43 -2.58 6.84
N PRO A 153 -26.41 -3.49 5.84
CA PRO A 153 -27.57 -3.74 5.02
C PRO A 153 -28.69 -4.41 5.84
N GLU A 154 -29.93 -4.06 5.55
CA GLU A 154 -31.09 -4.73 6.12
C GLU A 154 -31.36 -6.04 5.35
N ILE A 155 -30.69 -7.11 5.78
CA ILE A 155 -30.85 -8.44 5.20
C ILE A 155 -31.14 -9.46 6.32
N GLU A 156 -31.81 -10.57 5.95
CA GLU A 156 -32.04 -11.69 6.84
C GLU A 156 -30.70 -12.22 7.38
N ASP A 157 -30.62 -12.58 8.62
CA ASP A 157 -29.41 -13.07 9.33
C ASP A 157 -28.35 -12.01 9.70
N VAL A 158 -28.52 -10.73 9.43
CA VAL A 158 -27.65 -9.68 9.97
C VAL A 158 -28.31 -9.02 11.17
N VAL A 159 -27.75 -9.31 12.34
CA VAL A 159 -28.15 -8.66 13.60
C VAL A 159 -27.23 -7.47 13.85
N ILE A 160 -27.79 -6.26 13.89
CA ILE A 160 -27.05 -5.07 14.31
C ILE A 160 -27.05 -5.06 15.83
N PRO A 161 -25.86 -5.07 16.48
CA PRO A 161 -25.79 -4.99 17.94
C PRO A 161 -26.43 -3.72 18.47
N SER A 162 -27.04 -3.81 19.64
CA SER A 162 -27.61 -2.65 20.32
C SER A 162 -26.52 -1.67 20.76
N GLU A 163 -26.93 -0.43 21.06
CA GLU A 163 -25.99 0.59 21.59
C GLU A 163 -25.26 0.11 22.85
N VAL A 164 -25.97 -0.60 23.74
CA VAL A 164 -25.38 -1.13 24.98
C VAL A 164 -24.30 -2.16 24.69
N GLU A 165 -24.52 -3.05 23.73
CA GLU A 165 -23.53 -4.06 23.31
C GLU A 165 -22.32 -3.38 22.66
N LEU A 166 -22.54 -2.41 21.77
CA LEU A 166 -21.45 -1.67 21.15
C LEU A 166 -20.61 -0.89 22.17
N LEU A 167 -21.24 -0.23 23.13
CA LEU A 167 -20.53 0.46 24.23
C LEU A 167 -19.73 -0.52 25.08
N ALA A 168 -20.27 -1.69 25.39
CA ALA A 168 -19.56 -2.72 26.15
C ALA A 168 -18.30 -3.22 25.41
N VAL A 169 -18.34 -3.36 24.08
CA VAL A 169 -17.17 -3.70 23.26
C VAL A 169 -16.09 -2.61 23.36
N ILE A 170 -16.51 -1.34 23.28
CA ILE A 170 -15.58 -0.20 23.35
C ILE A 170 -14.88 -0.13 24.72
N ASP A 171 -15.65 -0.28 25.79
CA ASP A 171 -15.13 -0.26 27.16
C ASP A 171 -14.16 -1.44 27.38
N ALA A 172 -14.56 -2.64 26.96
CA ALA A 172 -13.72 -3.84 27.07
C ALA A 172 -12.42 -3.70 26.28
N ALA A 173 -12.43 -3.08 25.11
CA ALA A 173 -11.21 -2.86 24.32
C ALA A 173 -10.19 -1.94 25.01
N GLY A 174 -10.68 -0.95 25.78
CA GLY A 174 -9.83 -0.06 26.59
C GLY A 174 -9.14 -0.75 27.75
N ASP A 175 -9.79 -1.77 28.33
CA ASP A 175 -9.30 -2.53 29.50
C ASP A 175 -8.46 -3.77 29.11
N LYS A 176 -8.29 -4.04 27.80
CA LYS A 176 -7.53 -5.21 27.34
C LYS A 176 -6.06 -5.12 27.73
N GLU A 177 -5.52 -6.26 28.18
CA GLU A 177 -4.10 -6.46 28.29
C GLU A 177 -3.51 -6.68 26.88
N LEU A 178 -2.92 -5.62 26.33
CA LEU A 178 -2.36 -5.59 24.97
C LEU A 178 -0.84 -5.78 25.04
N THR A 179 -0.27 -6.34 23.96
CA THR A 179 1.18 -6.40 23.75
C THR A 179 1.61 -5.31 22.78
N ALA A 180 2.86 -4.86 22.86
CA ALA A 180 3.43 -3.96 21.87
C ALA A 180 3.42 -4.60 20.47
N TYR A 181 3.35 -3.77 19.45
CA TYR A 181 3.51 -4.24 18.07
C TYR A 181 4.95 -4.70 17.82
N GLU A 182 5.10 -5.88 17.22
CA GLU A 182 6.39 -6.46 16.87
C GLU A 182 6.58 -6.48 15.34
N ASP A 183 7.73 -6.01 14.88
CA ASP A 183 8.12 -6.00 13.48
C ASP A 183 9.03 -7.19 13.17
N THR A 184 8.49 -8.18 12.46
CA THR A 184 9.15 -9.48 12.22
C THR A 184 10.15 -9.46 11.05
N VAL A 185 10.16 -8.44 10.19
CA VAL A 185 10.95 -8.43 8.94
C VAL A 185 12.06 -7.39 8.91
N ALA A 186 12.32 -6.71 10.02
CA ALA A 186 13.34 -5.67 10.08
C ALA A 186 14.73 -6.24 9.74
N GLY A 187 15.35 -5.70 8.67
CA GLY A 187 16.69 -6.10 8.22
C GLY A 187 16.76 -7.35 7.32
N SER A 188 15.62 -7.88 6.90
CA SER A 188 15.57 -9.01 5.96
C SER A 188 15.88 -8.58 4.52
N GLU A 189 16.56 -9.46 3.77
CA GLU A 189 16.84 -9.26 2.33
C GLU A 189 15.82 -10.03 1.48
N LEU A 190 15.32 -9.40 0.41
CA LEU A 190 14.33 -10.00 -0.50
C LEU A 190 14.87 -11.25 -1.20
N LEU A 191 16.13 -11.22 -1.62
CA LEU A 191 16.78 -12.32 -2.31
C LEU A 191 18.05 -12.74 -1.54
N PRO A 192 18.04 -13.89 -0.87
CA PRO A 192 19.23 -14.38 -0.16
C PRO A 192 20.38 -14.76 -1.11
N VAL A 193 20.05 -15.05 -2.38
CA VAL A 193 21.02 -15.36 -3.43
C VAL A 193 20.66 -14.58 -4.68
N THR A 194 21.55 -13.71 -5.13
CA THR A 194 21.41 -13.03 -6.41
C THR A 194 21.56 -14.02 -7.57
N PRO A 195 20.60 -14.11 -8.49
CA PRO A 195 20.73 -14.99 -9.66
C PRO A 195 21.97 -14.66 -10.51
N ALA A 196 22.61 -15.66 -11.06
CA ALA A 196 23.72 -15.45 -11.96
C ALA A 196 23.25 -14.68 -13.22
N PRO A 197 23.95 -13.61 -13.62
CA PRO A 197 23.55 -12.82 -14.79
C PRO A 197 23.69 -13.63 -16.08
N GLY A 198 22.72 -13.50 -16.98
CA GLY A 198 22.83 -13.95 -18.36
C GLY A 198 23.67 -12.98 -19.20
N SER A 199 23.88 -13.31 -20.48
CA SER A 199 24.57 -12.45 -21.43
C SER A 199 23.71 -12.12 -22.65
N ILE A 200 23.97 -10.96 -23.26
CA ILE A 200 23.36 -10.58 -24.55
C ILE A 200 24.24 -11.21 -25.64
N ILE A 201 23.65 -12.04 -26.50
CA ILE A 201 24.35 -12.75 -27.59
C ILE A 201 24.11 -12.13 -28.97
N ALA A 202 23.04 -11.31 -29.12
CA ALA A 202 22.77 -10.55 -30.32
C ALA A 202 22.05 -9.24 -30.00
N VAL A 203 22.29 -8.22 -30.82
CA VAL A 203 21.62 -6.91 -30.76
C VAL A 203 21.19 -6.53 -32.16
N SER A 204 19.95 -6.10 -32.35
CA SER A 204 19.47 -5.51 -33.58
C SER A 204 18.62 -4.26 -33.27
N THR A 205 18.49 -3.33 -34.25
CA THR A 205 17.71 -2.10 -34.14
C THR A 205 16.66 -2.03 -35.23
N VAL A 206 15.50 -1.46 -34.91
CA VAL A 206 14.45 -1.11 -35.86
C VAL A 206 14.27 0.39 -35.78
N ASP A 207 15.03 1.13 -36.60
CA ASP A 207 15.18 2.57 -36.52
C ASP A 207 13.85 3.31 -36.79
N GLU A 208 12.98 2.78 -37.67
CA GLU A 208 11.69 3.37 -38.02
C GLU A 208 10.75 3.55 -36.82
N VAL A 209 10.91 2.73 -35.79
CA VAL A 209 10.11 2.77 -34.58
C VAL A 209 10.95 3.01 -33.32
N GLY A 210 12.26 3.22 -33.47
CA GLY A 210 13.19 3.48 -32.36
C GLY A 210 13.24 2.36 -31.33
N VAL A 211 13.28 1.10 -31.80
CA VAL A 211 13.30 -0.10 -30.96
C VAL A 211 14.66 -0.76 -31.06
N THR A 212 15.18 -1.22 -29.92
CA THR A 212 16.35 -2.11 -29.84
C THR A 212 15.90 -3.48 -29.36
N GLU A 213 16.34 -4.52 -30.06
CA GLU A 213 16.06 -5.91 -29.69
C GLU A 213 17.36 -6.59 -29.25
N TRP A 214 17.30 -7.25 -28.09
CA TRP A 214 18.38 -8.12 -27.59
C TRP A 214 17.93 -9.57 -27.60
N THR A 215 18.83 -10.46 -27.98
CA THR A 215 18.70 -11.89 -27.73
C THR A 215 19.61 -12.26 -26.57
N LEU A 216 19.03 -12.88 -25.54
CA LEU A 216 19.78 -13.31 -24.36
C LEU A 216 20.31 -14.74 -24.51
N SER A 217 21.31 -15.11 -23.71
CA SER A 217 21.94 -16.44 -23.73
C SER A 217 20.99 -17.61 -23.44
N ASN A 218 19.86 -17.34 -22.77
CA ASN A 218 18.79 -18.33 -22.53
C ASN A 218 17.73 -18.36 -23.63
N GLY A 219 17.91 -17.63 -24.73
CA GLY A 219 16.98 -17.55 -25.86
C GLY A 219 15.85 -16.52 -25.70
N ALA A 220 15.76 -15.83 -24.56
CA ALA A 220 14.77 -14.79 -24.39
C ALA A 220 15.07 -13.58 -25.30
N ARG A 221 14.01 -13.00 -25.87
CA ARG A 221 14.07 -11.75 -26.65
C ARG A 221 13.61 -10.60 -25.76
N VAL A 222 14.39 -9.52 -25.72
CA VAL A 222 14.07 -8.30 -24.99
C VAL A 222 13.91 -7.16 -25.99
N ILE A 223 12.75 -6.53 -25.99
CA ILE A 223 12.43 -5.42 -26.89
C ILE A 223 12.42 -4.14 -26.05
N LEU A 224 13.30 -3.21 -26.36
CA LEU A 224 13.50 -1.96 -25.65
C LEU A 224 12.97 -0.79 -26.49
N LYS A 225 12.07 0.00 -25.90
CA LYS A 225 11.54 1.21 -26.50
C LYS A 225 11.72 2.39 -25.54
N PRO A 226 12.81 3.15 -25.65
CA PRO A 226 12.96 4.40 -24.91
C PRO A 226 11.88 5.41 -25.30
N THR A 227 11.33 6.10 -24.30
CA THR A 227 10.34 7.18 -24.47
C THR A 227 10.67 8.33 -23.52
N ASP A 228 10.15 9.51 -23.82
CA ASP A 228 10.22 10.73 -23.01
C ASP A 228 8.90 11.07 -22.32
N LEU A 229 8.01 10.08 -22.17
CA LEU A 229 6.68 10.29 -21.58
C LEU A 229 6.72 10.50 -20.07
N ARG A 230 7.68 9.82 -19.40
CA ARG A 230 7.93 9.94 -17.95
C ARG A 230 9.40 9.68 -17.65
N ASP A 231 9.96 10.48 -16.74
CA ASP A 231 11.38 10.42 -16.38
C ASP A 231 11.71 9.35 -15.33
N ASP A 232 10.73 8.94 -14.53
CA ASP A 232 10.89 8.01 -13.41
C ASP A 232 10.02 6.74 -13.57
N GLU A 233 9.98 6.20 -14.78
CA GLU A 233 9.15 5.02 -15.04
C GLU A 233 9.78 4.07 -16.06
N ILE A 234 9.90 2.80 -15.68
CA ILE A 234 10.15 1.68 -16.58
C ILE A 234 8.94 0.75 -16.51
N ILE A 235 8.24 0.59 -17.61
CA ILE A 235 7.16 -0.38 -17.73
C ILE A 235 7.71 -1.60 -18.48
N PHE A 236 7.44 -2.79 -17.98
CA PHE A 236 7.79 -4.01 -18.68
C PHE A 236 6.62 -4.99 -18.77
N GLY A 237 6.63 -5.78 -19.82
CA GLY A 237 5.76 -6.94 -19.99
C GLY A 237 6.56 -8.09 -20.57
N ALA A 238 6.37 -9.27 -20.04
CA ALA A 238 6.92 -10.51 -20.58
C ALA A 238 5.76 -11.45 -20.88
N PHE A 239 5.81 -12.16 -21.99
CA PHE A 239 4.81 -13.15 -22.33
C PHE A 239 5.44 -14.35 -23.06
N SER A 240 4.81 -15.48 -22.87
CA SER A 240 5.10 -16.74 -23.56
C SER A 240 3.81 -17.33 -24.10
N PRO A 241 3.80 -17.95 -25.29
CA PRO A 241 2.68 -18.75 -25.72
C PRO A 241 2.41 -19.88 -24.72
N GLY A 242 1.15 -20.08 -24.37
CA GLY A 242 0.76 -21.07 -23.35
C GLY A 242 -0.69 -20.83 -22.91
N GLY A 243 -0.86 -20.65 -21.62
CA GLY A 243 -2.14 -20.28 -21.02
C GLY A 243 -3.09 -21.45 -20.80
N THR A 244 -4.34 -21.14 -20.44
CA THR A 244 -5.34 -22.14 -20.06
C THR A 244 -5.78 -23.04 -21.21
N SER A 245 -5.50 -22.67 -22.46
CA SER A 245 -5.74 -23.53 -23.64
C SER A 245 -4.94 -24.84 -23.63
N LEU A 246 -3.85 -24.88 -22.88
CA LEU A 246 -3.02 -26.08 -22.70
C LEU A 246 -3.46 -26.93 -21.50
N ALA A 247 -4.37 -26.45 -20.67
CA ALA A 247 -4.86 -27.18 -19.52
C ALA A 247 -5.89 -28.25 -19.92
N THR A 248 -5.85 -29.39 -19.25
CA THR A 248 -6.94 -30.38 -19.34
C THR A 248 -8.18 -29.87 -18.61
N ILE A 249 -9.35 -30.47 -18.87
CA ILE A 249 -10.59 -30.11 -18.18
C ILE A 249 -10.43 -30.21 -16.64
N GLU A 250 -9.67 -31.18 -16.16
CA GLU A 250 -9.41 -31.42 -14.74
C GLU A 250 -8.53 -30.34 -14.13
N ASN A 251 -7.62 -29.76 -14.91
CA ASN A 251 -6.65 -28.75 -14.47
C ASN A 251 -7.04 -27.33 -14.85
N TYR A 252 -8.20 -27.15 -15.50
CA TYR A 252 -8.62 -25.82 -15.96
C TYR A 252 -8.80 -24.80 -14.82
N ILE A 253 -9.47 -25.18 -13.74
CA ILE A 253 -9.68 -24.30 -12.58
C ILE A 253 -8.35 -23.95 -11.90
N PRO A 254 -7.49 -24.92 -11.53
CA PRO A 254 -6.15 -24.59 -11.03
C PRO A 254 -5.36 -23.67 -11.97
N ALA A 255 -5.33 -23.93 -13.26
CA ALA A 255 -4.61 -23.13 -14.24
C ALA A 255 -5.16 -21.69 -14.34
N SER A 256 -6.49 -21.54 -14.37
CA SER A 256 -7.14 -20.22 -14.49
C SER A 256 -7.02 -19.37 -13.22
N THR A 257 -6.78 -19.97 -12.05
CA THR A 257 -6.66 -19.26 -10.77
C THR A 257 -5.22 -19.12 -10.28
N ALA A 258 -4.26 -19.82 -10.89
CA ALA A 258 -2.87 -19.89 -10.43
C ALA A 258 -2.22 -18.50 -10.32
N SER A 259 -2.39 -17.62 -11.31
CA SER A 259 -1.82 -16.27 -11.28
C SER A 259 -2.43 -15.41 -10.17
N ALA A 260 -3.73 -15.53 -9.91
CA ALA A 260 -4.38 -14.82 -8.81
C ALA A 260 -3.80 -15.25 -7.45
N VAL A 261 -3.67 -16.57 -7.24
CA VAL A 261 -3.06 -17.12 -6.02
C VAL A 261 -1.62 -16.66 -5.89
N MET A 262 -0.82 -16.75 -6.96
CA MET A 262 0.59 -16.34 -6.94
C MET A 262 0.75 -14.86 -6.58
N ASN A 263 -0.10 -13.99 -7.13
CA ASN A 263 -0.02 -12.54 -6.89
C ASN A 263 -0.36 -12.14 -5.44
N ILE A 264 -1.06 -12.97 -4.68
CA ILE A 264 -1.38 -12.70 -3.27
C ILE A 264 -0.55 -13.53 -2.28
N SER A 265 0.28 -14.45 -2.76
CA SER A 265 1.07 -15.35 -1.91
C SER A 265 2.35 -14.73 -1.38
N GLY A 266 2.79 -13.58 -1.95
CA GLY A 266 4.09 -12.98 -1.63
C GLY A 266 5.22 -13.46 -2.53
N LEU A 267 6.46 -13.43 -2.05
CA LEU A 267 7.65 -13.82 -2.82
C LEU A 267 8.70 -14.48 -1.92
N GLY A 268 9.19 -15.65 -2.34
CA GLY A 268 10.16 -16.42 -1.59
C GLY A 268 9.60 -16.89 -0.24
N GLU A 269 10.22 -16.46 0.85
CA GLU A 269 9.77 -16.76 2.21
C GLU A 269 8.86 -15.69 2.80
N PHE A 270 8.61 -14.60 2.05
CA PHE A 270 7.85 -13.44 2.52
C PHE A 270 6.41 -13.50 2.01
N ASN A 271 5.46 -13.41 2.91
CA ASN A 271 4.07 -13.13 2.56
C ASN A 271 3.92 -11.71 2.00
N LEU A 272 2.72 -11.35 1.53
CA LEU A 272 2.48 -10.05 0.90
C LEU A 272 2.76 -8.86 1.84
N ILE A 273 2.43 -8.99 3.13
CA ILE A 273 2.67 -7.95 4.14
C ILE A 273 4.17 -7.74 4.35
N ASP A 274 4.91 -8.81 4.52
CA ASP A 274 6.35 -8.76 4.73
C ASP A 274 7.06 -8.22 3.49
N LEU A 275 6.57 -8.60 2.31
CA LEU A 275 7.06 -8.07 1.03
C LEU A 275 6.87 -6.56 0.95
N ASP A 276 5.69 -6.03 1.29
CA ASP A 276 5.42 -4.59 1.32
C ASP A 276 6.36 -3.84 2.28
N LYS A 277 6.66 -4.44 3.43
CA LYS A 277 7.61 -3.88 4.40
C LYS A 277 9.04 -3.83 3.85
N ILE A 278 9.50 -4.89 3.19
CA ILE A 278 10.84 -4.99 2.59
C ILE A 278 10.98 -4.06 1.38
N MET A 279 9.90 -3.87 0.64
CA MET A 279 9.83 -2.99 -0.53
C MET A 279 9.65 -1.52 -0.19
N ALA A 280 9.60 -1.15 1.10
CA ALA A 280 9.48 0.25 1.51
C ALA A 280 10.54 1.14 0.83
N GLY A 281 10.10 2.26 0.26
CA GLY A 281 10.93 3.20 -0.49
C GLY A 281 11.30 2.76 -1.91
N LYS A 282 10.94 1.55 -2.33
CA LYS A 282 11.16 1.07 -3.69
C LYS A 282 9.88 1.23 -4.50
N ALA A 283 9.98 1.86 -5.66
CA ALA A 283 8.86 1.99 -6.59
C ALA A 283 8.97 0.88 -7.66
N ALA A 284 8.65 -0.35 -7.26
CA ALA A 284 8.66 -1.50 -8.16
C ALA A 284 7.55 -2.48 -7.79
N TRP A 285 6.92 -3.06 -8.80
CA TRP A 285 5.97 -4.14 -8.64
C TRP A 285 6.02 -5.09 -9.85
N VAL A 286 5.65 -6.33 -9.63
CA VAL A 286 5.53 -7.38 -10.66
C VAL A 286 4.26 -8.17 -10.38
N SER A 287 3.54 -8.49 -11.42
CA SER A 287 2.33 -9.33 -11.37
C SER A 287 2.39 -10.38 -12.45
N SER A 288 1.98 -11.60 -12.12
CA SER A 288 1.81 -12.69 -13.08
C SER A 288 0.43 -12.68 -13.70
N SER A 289 0.32 -13.18 -14.91
CA SER A 289 -0.96 -13.35 -15.62
C SER A 289 -0.97 -14.66 -16.42
N ILE A 290 -2.13 -15.30 -16.46
CA ILE A 290 -2.41 -16.44 -17.32
C ILE A 290 -3.71 -16.11 -18.08
N THR A 291 -3.61 -16.05 -19.40
CA THR A 291 -4.76 -15.85 -20.29
C THR A 291 -5.13 -17.17 -20.98
N GLU A 292 -6.02 -17.14 -21.95
CA GLU A 292 -6.37 -18.35 -22.71
C GLU A 292 -5.16 -18.89 -23.52
N PHE A 293 -4.37 -18.01 -24.14
CA PHE A 293 -3.30 -18.41 -25.09
C PHE A 293 -1.91 -17.95 -24.68
N SER A 294 -1.77 -17.29 -23.56
CA SER A 294 -0.47 -16.79 -23.09
C SER A 294 -0.35 -16.79 -21.57
N GLU A 295 0.86 -16.84 -21.12
CA GLU A 295 1.27 -16.61 -19.74
C GLU A 295 2.38 -15.56 -19.68
N GLY A 296 2.47 -14.81 -18.60
CA GLY A 296 3.44 -13.74 -18.55
C GLY A 296 3.54 -13.01 -17.25
N LEU A 297 4.35 -11.98 -17.29
CA LEU A 297 4.55 -11.03 -16.21
C LEU A 297 4.34 -9.61 -16.73
N SER A 298 3.78 -8.76 -15.90
CA SER A 298 3.77 -7.32 -16.11
C SER A 298 4.32 -6.63 -14.90
N GLY A 299 4.89 -5.45 -15.07
CA GLY A 299 5.46 -4.74 -13.95
C GLY A 299 5.89 -3.34 -14.29
N GLN A 300 6.26 -2.64 -13.25
CA GLN A 300 6.77 -1.29 -13.32
C GLN A 300 7.90 -1.13 -12.32
N ALA A 301 8.88 -0.34 -12.66
CA ALA A 301 9.94 0.05 -11.74
C ALA A 301 10.35 1.50 -12.00
N SER A 302 10.94 2.13 -10.98
CA SER A 302 11.69 3.36 -11.16
C SER A 302 13.15 3.05 -11.49
N PRO A 303 13.82 3.87 -12.31
CA PRO A 303 15.25 3.75 -12.59
C PRO A 303 16.14 3.96 -11.36
N LYS A 304 15.63 4.54 -10.28
CA LYS A 304 16.39 4.94 -9.08
C LYS A 304 15.96 4.16 -7.84
#